data_9a50935cd39e9ad092652190e29ba48b
#
_entry.id   9a50935cd39e9ad092652190e29ba48b
#
_cell.length_a   1.000
_cell.length_b   1.000
_cell.length_c   1.000
_cell.angle_alpha   90.00
_cell.angle_beta   90.00
_cell.angle_gamma   90.00
#
_symmetry.space_group_name_H-M   'P 1'
#
loop_
_entity.id
_entity.type
_entity.pdbx_description
1 polymer ?
#
loop_
_entity_poly.entity_id
_entity_poly.type
_entity_poly.pdbx_seq_one_letter_code
_entity_poly.pdbx_strand_id
1 'polypeptide(L)'
;ASRNAKDCVVFYLKKPNPNAVNLLTFPIASTNDDENGYPIGSGRYKYIKKDSKTYLKAIVSDNFNPYITTINLVNIASADSIDNAVNIGNISYAFRDLSSSVNKRITCTKKLVNMNNLVYIGINSLSGITANAQIRKAISLACDRTVFAQSAYNGYATAATSPFNPQASIAQNVKIFSSEADSITAKQALNQSMIDSKELKINILVNKNNNRIACATLLKNQLEAIGFTVTIDEEGTKEYTRRIKNTEFNLYIGEVKLSDDMCLYPFFDDKSGGVRYGIDNENLTCDDLYSAYLAGECDLGKFILAFNEEMPYIPLVYKKGMICYTKAMSGDMQGYWGNFFSNIDTWRFE
;
A
#
# COMPACT_ATOMS: atom_id res chain seq x y z
N ALA A 1 30.41 -8.48 -13.88
CA ALA A 1 30.68 -7.07 -13.59
C ALA A 1 32.17 -6.91 -13.29
N SER A 2 32.84 -6.00 -13.99
CA SER A 2 34.29 -5.76 -13.84
C SER A 2 34.56 -5.23 -12.41
N ARG A 3 35.36 -5.96 -11.64
CA ARG A 3 35.83 -5.56 -10.29
C ARG A 3 36.75 -4.32 -10.27
N ASN A 4 37.02 -3.70 -11.41
CA ASN A 4 38.04 -2.66 -11.57
C ASN A 4 37.52 -1.26 -11.88
N ALA A 5 36.19 -1.03 -11.84
CA ALA A 5 35.66 0.31 -12.00
C ALA A 5 35.73 1.05 -10.65
N LYS A 6 36.65 2.01 -10.50
CA LYS A 6 36.86 2.80 -9.27
C LYS A 6 35.65 3.61 -8.84
N ASP A 7 34.66 3.80 -9.72
CA ASP A 7 33.48 4.67 -9.52
C ASP A 7 32.16 3.88 -9.61
N CYS A 8 32.17 2.62 -9.20
CA CYS A 8 31.01 1.74 -9.30
C CYS A 8 30.59 1.20 -7.92
N VAL A 9 29.31 1.30 -7.59
CA VAL A 9 28.72 0.63 -6.43
C VAL A 9 28.03 -0.65 -6.90
N VAL A 10 28.37 -1.79 -6.30
CA VAL A 10 27.82 -3.09 -6.63
C VAL A 10 26.92 -3.58 -5.50
N PHE A 11 25.66 -3.85 -5.79
CA PHE A 11 24.71 -4.41 -4.84
C PHE A 11 24.60 -5.93 -5.07
N TYR A 12 24.81 -6.70 -4.00
CA TYR A 12 24.61 -8.14 -3.99
C TYR A 12 23.28 -8.45 -3.36
N LEU A 13 22.32 -8.89 -4.15
CA LEU A 13 20.99 -9.27 -3.66
C LEU A 13 21.04 -10.66 -3.04
N LYS A 14 20.36 -10.86 -1.90
CA LYS A 14 20.22 -12.17 -1.26
C LYS A 14 19.32 -13.13 -2.05
N LYS A 15 18.35 -12.59 -2.77
CA LYS A 15 17.46 -13.29 -3.69
C LYS A 15 17.39 -12.51 -5.00
N PRO A 16 17.23 -13.16 -6.15
CA PRO A 16 17.00 -12.48 -7.43
C PRO A 16 15.78 -11.58 -7.36
N ASN A 17 15.87 -10.40 -7.99
CA ASN A 17 14.74 -9.47 -8.10
C ASN A 17 14.97 -8.52 -9.28
N PRO A 18 14.25 -8.66 -10.40
CA PRO A 18 14.42 -7.82 -11.58
C PRO A 18 14.02 -6.36 -11.34
N ASN A 19 13.20 -6.10 -10.29
CA ASN A 19 12.73 -4.77 -9.92
C ASN A 19 13.57 -4.11 -8.81
N ALA A 20 14.69 -4.72 -8.41
CA ALA A 20 15.52 -4.25 -7.27
C ALA A 20 16.04 -2.82 -7.45
N VAL A 21 16.16 -2.32 -8.68
CA VAL A 21 16.55 -0.92 -8.94
C VAL A 21 15.61 0.07 -8.28
N ASN A 22 14.32 -0.25 -8.14
CA ASN A 22 13.34 0.59 -7.49
C ASN A 22 13.55 0.72 -5.96
N LEU A 23 14.39 -0.15 -5.37
CA LEU A 23 14.76 -0.07 -3.95
C LEU A 23 15.92 0.87 -3.69
N LEU A 24 16.61 1.37 -4.72
CA LEU A 24 17.78 2.24 -4.59
C LEU A 24 17.40 3.70 -4.27
N THR A 25 16.31 3.90 -3.54
CA THR A 25 15.79 5.20 -3.09
C THR A 25 16.11 5.50 -1.62
N PHE A 26 16.93 4.65 -0.97
CA PHE A 26 17.30 4.80 0.43
C PHE A 26 18.27 5.98 0.65
N PRO A 27 18.24 6.60 1.84
CA PRO A 27 19.17 7.66 2.19
C PRO A 27 20.62 7.16 2.20
N ILE A 28 21.53 8.00 1.68
CA ILE A 28 22.98 7.75 1.73
C ILE A 28 23.56 8.65 2.81
N ALA A 29 24.29 8.07 3.75
CA ALA A 29 24.97 8.78 4.81
C ALA A 29 26.43 8.32 4.92
N SER A 30 27.28 9.20 5.46
CA SER A 30 28.65 8.85 5.86
C SER A 30 28.63 7.81 6.98
N THR A 31 29.70 7.04 7.09
CA THR A 31 29.94 6.17 8.24
C THR A 31 30.29 6.93 9.52
N ASN A 32 30.65 8.21 9.40
CA ASN A 32 30.97 9.09 10.51
C ASN A 32 29.78 10.03 10.77
N ASP A 33 29.49 10.23 12.05
CA ASP A 33 28.53 11.24 12.49
C ASP A 33 29.17 12.63 12.52
N ASP A 34 28.36 13.69 12.59
CA ASP A 34 28.84 15.04 12.84
C ASP A 34 29.24 15.20 14.32
N GLU A 35 29.78 16.39 14.68
CA GLU A 35 30.18 16.74 16.04
C GLU A 35 29.08 16.61 17.12
N ASN A 36 27.80 16.50 16.69
CA ASN A 36 26.64 16.37 17.55
C ASN A 36 26.07 14.94 17.54
N GLY A 37 26.73 13.99 16.88
CA GLY A 37 26.29 12.58 16.78
C GLY A 37 25.15 12.36 15.79
N TYR A 38 24.99 13.22 14.77
CA TYR A 38 23.99 13.04 13.72
C TYR A 38 24.63 12.53 12.43
N PRO A 39 23.95 11.63 11.69
CA PRO A 39 24.45 11.14 10.41
C PRO A 39 24.71 12.27 9.41
N ILE A 40 25.89 12.29 8.80
CA ILE A 40 26.21 13.19 7.71
C ILE A 40 25.67 12.61 6.41
N GLY A 41 24.53 13.13 5.95
CA GLY A 41 23.90 12.71 4.71
C GLY A 41 24.50 13.36 3.48
N SER A 42 24.25 12.78 2.30
CA SER A 42 24.54 13.37 0.98
C SER A 42 23.44 14.34 0.50
N GLY A 43 22.42 14.58 1.33
CA GLY A 43 21.29 15.43 1.00
C GLY A 43 21.63 16.92 0.95
N ARG A 44 20.70 17.67 0.35
CA ARG A 44 20.83 19.13 0.15
C ARG A 44 20.61 19.97 1.42
N TYR A 45 20.14 19.36 2.51
CA TYR A 45 19.88 20.00 3.78
C TYR A 45 20.60 19.27 4.91
N LYS A 46 21.12 20.04 5.86
CA LYS A 46 21.76 19.56 7.07
C LYS A 46 20.77 19.58 8.23
N TYR A 47 20.69 18.49 8.99
CA TYR A 47 19.90 18.39 10.23
C TYR A 47 20.59 19.16 11.35
N ILE A 48 19.84 19.99 12.06
CA ILE A 48 20.35 20.78 13.20
C ILE A 48 19.36 20.68 14.36
N LYS A 49 19.92 20.43 15.55
CA LYS A 49 19.19 20.53 16.81
C LYS A 49 19.86 21.57 17.68
N LYS A 50 19.12 22.63 18.02
CA LYS A 50 19.63 23.72 18.87
C LYS A 50 18.49 24.22 19.74
N ASP A 51 18.73 24.44 21.05
CA ASP A 51 17.78 25.03 22.00
C ASP A 51 16.39 24.36 21.95
N SER A 52 16.35 23.02 21.99
CA SER A 52 15.14 22.20 21.89
C SER A 52 14.37 22.31 20.55
N LYS A 53 14.90 23.06 19.57
CA LYS A 53 14.34 23.15 18.22
C LYS A 53 15.08 22.25 17.27
N THR A 54 14.34 21.62 16.38
CA THR A 54 14.87 20.78 15.31
C THR A 54 14.52 21.40 13.97
N TYR A 55 15.50 21.58 13.11
CA TYR A 55 15.29 22.13 11.78
C TYR A 55 16.31 21.58 10.77
N LEU A 56 15.97 21.70 9.50
CA LEU A 56 16.87 21.42 8.38
C LEU A 56 17.35 22.75 7.80
N LYS A 57 18.65 22.89 7.59
CA LYS A 57 19.27 24.07 6.98
C LYS A 57 19.90 23.72 5.64
N ALA A 58 19.61 24.49 4.60
CA ALA A 58 20.16 24.29 3.27
C ALA A 58 21.69 24.37 3.27
N ILE A 59 22.33 23.47 2.53
CA ILE A 59 23.74 23.50 2.19
C ILE A 59 23.85 24.20 0.84
N VAL A 60 24.01 25.52 0.87
CA VAL A 60 24.10 26.33 -0.35
C VAL A 60 25.40 26.04 -1.09
N SER A 61 25.34 25.86 -2.40
CA SER A 61 26.48 25.68 -3.29
C SER A 61 26.15 26.26 -4.67
N ASP A 62 27.11 26.29 -5.58
CA ASP A 62 26.89 26.75 -6.96
C ASP A 62 25.79 25.98 -7.70
N ASN A 63 25.59 24.71 -7.33
CA ASN A 63 24.60 23.82 -7.93
C ASN A 63 23.28 23.73 -7.14
N PHE A 64 23.19 24.38 -5.97
CA PHE A 64 22.01 24.35 -5.12
C PHE A 64 21.86 25.62 -4.29
N ASN A 65 20.98 26.50 -4.74
CA ASN A 65 20.63 27.74 -4.04
C ASN A 65 19.08 27.84 -3.93
N PRO A 66 18.46 27.14 -2.96
CA PRO A 66 17.02 27.09 -2.82
C PRO A 66 16.46 28.39 -2.22
N TYR A 67 15.21 28.70 -2.57
CA TYR A 67 14.48 29.80 -1.92
C TYR A 67 14.18 29.50 -0.45
N ILE A 68 13.94 28.23 -0.11
CA ILE A 68 13.72 27.80 1.28
C ILE A 68 15.06 27.36 1.88
N THR A 69 15.65 28.21 2.69
CA THR A 69 16.95 27.93 3.33
C THR A 69 16.84 27.22 4.67
N THR A 70 15.67 27.27 5.32
CA THR A 70 15.44 26.65 6.63
C THR A 70 14.06 26.00 6.68
N ILE A 71 13.99 24.76 7.18
CA ILE A 71 12.75 24.02 7.39
C ILE A 71 12.67 23.66 8.86
N ASN A 72 11.73 24.26 9.58
CA ASN A 72 11.47 23.94 10.98
C ASN A 72 10.63 22.64 11.06
N LEU A 73 11.10 21.67 11.82
CA LEU A 73 10.39 20.42 12.07
C LEU A 73 9.51 20.60 13.32
N VAL A 74 8.20 20.52 13.13
CA VAL A 74 7.21 20.72 14.18
C VAL A 74 6.56 19.38 14.51
N ASN A 75 6.62 18.98 15.78
CA ASN A 75 5.95 17.77 16.24
C ASN A 75 4.48 18.09 16.59
N ILE A 76 3.53 17.38 16.00
CA ILE A 76 2.09 17.54 16.24
C ILE A 76 1.50 16.19 16.63
N ALA A 77 0.79 16.19 17.75
CA ALA A 77 0.34 14.98 18.43
C ALA A 77 -0.77 14.20 17.68
N SER A 78 -1.55 14.85 16.81
CA SER A 78 -2.67 14.18 16.12
C SER A 78 -2.85 14.67 14.69
N ALA A 79 -3.42 13.81 13.88
CA ALA A 79 -3.77 14.10 12.50
C ALA A 79 -4.73 15.30 12.37
N ASP A 80 -5.71 15.40 13.27
CA ASP A 80 -6.68 16.50 13.33
C ASP A 80 -6.01 17.84 13.65
N SER A 81 -5.00 17.81 14.51
CA SER A 81 -4.21 18.99 14.88
C SER A 81 -3.34 19.46 13.71
N ILE A 82 -2.86 18.55 12.87
CA ILE A 82 -2.13 18.89 11.64
C ILE A 82 -3.04 19.67 10.69
N ASP A 83 -4.26 19.18 10.44
CA ASP A 83 -5.22 19.85 9.55
C ASP A 83 -5.53 21.26 10.01
N ASN A 84 -5.80 21.43 11.30
CA ASN A 84 -6.04 22.74 11.88
C ASN A 84 -4.82 23.66 11.74
N ALA A 85 -3.63 23.16 12.05
CA ALA A 85 -2.39 23.94 11.98
C ALA A 85 -2.06 24.41 10.56
N VAL A 86 -2.30 23.56 9.55
CA VAL A 86 -2.09 23.94 8.13
C VAL A 86 -3.18 24.93 7.69
N ASN A 87 -4.45 24.74 8.09
CA ASN A 87 -5.53 25.63 7.71
C ASN A 87 -5.36 27.06 8.23
N ILE A 88 -4.81 27.22 9.45
CA ILE A 88 -4.54 28.55 10.05
C ILE A 88 -3.13 29.08 9.74
N GLY A 89 -2.33 28.35 8.96
CA GLY A 89 -1.00 28.79 8.55
C GLY A 89 0.11 28.61 9.57
N ASN A 90 -0.13 27.96 10.71
CA ASN A 90 0.91 27.64 11.70
C ASN A 90 1.93 26.62 11.20
N ILE A 91 1.52 25.79 10.23
CA ILE A 91 2.38 24.89 9.48
C ILE A 91 2.23 25.20 7.99
N SER A 92 3.36 25.33 7.31
CA SER A 92 3.37 25.66 5.89
C SER A 92 3.21 24.43 4.99
N TYR A 93 3.64 23.26 5.45
CA TYR A 93 3.66 22.02 4.68
C TYR A 93 3.48 20.80 5.58
N ALA A 94 2.64 19.87 5.18
CA ALA A 94 2.45 18.60 5.88
C ALA A 94 2.13 17.46 4.90
N PHE A 95 2.61 16.26 5.22
CA PHE A 95 2.14 15.03 4.61
C PHE A 95 1.10 14.36 5.51
N ARG A 96 0.06 13.82 4.88
CA ARG A 96 -1.03 13.11 5.56
C ARG A 96 -1.21 11.72 4.96
N ASP A 97 -1.13 10.71 5.80
CA ASP A 97 -1.72 9.41 5.53
C ASP A 97 -3.23 9.49 5.78
N LEU A 98 -4.03 9.30 4.74
CA LEU A 98 -5.49 9.42 4.78
C LEU A 98 -6.21 8.16 5.27
N SER A 99 -5.46 7.19 5.81
CA SER A 99 -5.98 5.87 6.19
C SER A 99 -6.94 5.85 7.37
N SER A 100 -6.95 6.91 8.17
CA SER A 100 -7.76 6.99 9.40
C SER A 100 -8.55 8.29 9.53
N SER A 101 -8.50 9.15 8.53
CA SER A 101 -9.07 10.49 8.65
C SER A 101 -10.57 10.50 8.42
N VAL A 102 -11.31 10.92 9.42
CA VAL A 102 -12.64 11.52 9.23
C VAL A 102 -12.45 12.73 8.31
N ASN A 103 -13.30 12.87 7.28
CA ASN A 103 -13.23 13.96 6.30
C ASN A 103 -13.39 15.32 6.97
N LYS A 104 -12.32 15.91 7.45
CA LYS A 104 -12.30 17.32 7.84
C LYS A 104 -12.03 18.18 6.61
N ARG A 105 -12.74 19.30 6.52
CA ARG A 105 -12.56 20.28 5.45
C ARG A 105 -11.16 20.87 5.54
N ILE A 106 -10.29 20.49 4.61
CA ILE A 106 -8.96 21.08 4.45
C ILE A 106 -9.09 22.23 3.47
N THR A 107 -8.77 23.44 3.92
CA THR A 107 -8.91 24.68 3.14
C THR A 107 -7.61 25.14 2.46
N CYS A 108 -6.47 24.57 2.85
CA CYS A 108 -5.17 24.81 2.21
C CYS A 108 -5.10 24.13 0.82
N THR A 109 -4.04 24.40 0.09
CA THR A 109 -3.74 23.68 -1.16
C THR A 109 -3.38 22.23 -0.84
N LYS A 110 -3.90 21.31 -1.66
CA LYS A 110 -3.68 19.87 -1.46
C LYS A 110 -3.35 19.15 -2.76
N LYS A 111 -2.51 18.14 -2.67
CA LYS A 111 -2.16 17.25 -3.77
C LYS A 111 -2.18 15.81 -3.27
N LEU A 112 -2.85 14.92 -3.99
CA LEU A 112 -2.84 13.50 -3.68
C LEU A 112 -1.52 12.88 -4.12
N VAL A 113 -1.02 11.95 -3.31
CA VAL A 113 0.19 11.17 -3.61
C VAL A 113 -0.13 9.69 -3.52
N ASN A 114 0.42 8.90 -4.41
CA ASN A 114 0.23 7.46 -4.40
C ASN A 114 1.02 6.84 -3.25
N MET A 115 0.43 5.83 -2.64
CA MET A 115 1.05 5.03 -1.59
C MET A 115 1.04 3.56 -2.00
N ASN A 116 2.01 2.79 -1.50
CA ASN A 116 2.09 1.35 -1.77
C ASN A 116 1.30 0.51 -0.74
N ASN A 117 0.34 1.11 -0.05
CA ASN A 117 -0.54 0.43 0.88
C ASN A 117 -1.68 -0.26 0.11
N LEU A 118 -1.59 -1.57 -0.01
CA LEU A 118 -2.63 -2.42 -0.58
C LEU A 118 -3.62 -2.82 0.51
N VAL A 119 -4.90 -2.55 0.29
CA VAL A 119 -6.02 -3.15 1.03
C VAL A 119 -6.55 -4.31 0.22
N TYR A 120 -6.75 -5.45 0.88
CA TYR A 120 -7.10 -6.70 0.21
C TYR A 120 -8.05 -7.54 1.07
N ILE A 121 -8.71 -8.49 0.41
CA ILE A 121 -9.41 -9.58 1.07
C ILE A 121 -8.45 -10.75 1.22
N GLY A 122 -8.10 -11.10 2.45
CA GLY A 122 -7.44 -12.37 2.73
C GLY A 122 -8.46 -13.49 2.76
N ILE A 123 -8.09 -14.66 2.28
CA ILE A 123 -9.00 -15.79 2.07
C ILE A 123 -8.44 -17.01 2.78
N ASN A 124 -9.27 -17.73 3.51
CA ASN A 124 -8.92 -19.06 3.98
C ASN A 124 -9.07 -20.05 2.82
N SER A 125 -7.95 -20.36 2.14
CA SER A 125 -7.93 -21.38 1.09
C SER A 125 -7.61 -22.79 1.60
N LEU A 126 -7.32 -22.94 2.91
CA LEU A 126 -6.98 -24.20 3.55
C LEU A 126 -8.22 -25.06 3.84
N SER A 127 -9.37 -24.44 4.10
CA SER A 127 -10.57 -25.17 4.53
C SER A 127 -11.86 -24.39 4.27
N GLY A 128 -12.98 -25.09 4.38
CA GLY A 128 -14.31 -24.52 4.18
C GLY A 128 -14.64 -24.24 2.72
N ILE A 129 -15.71 -23.49 2.47
CA ILE A 129 -16.17 -23.21 1.10
C ILE A 129 -15.18 -22.36 0.30
N THR A 130 -14.39 -21.52 0.97
CA THR A 130 -13.39 -20.65 0.35
C THR A 130 -12.14 -21.39 -0.13
N ALA A 131 -11.95 -22.67 0.23
CA ALA A 131 -10.97 -23.55 -0.39
C ALA A 131 -11.28 -23.84 -1.87
N ASN A 132 -12.56 -23.73 -2.28
CA ASN A 132 -12.96 -23.89 -3.67
C ASN A 132 -12.59 -22.67 -4.52
N ALA A 133 -11.80 -22.87 -5.58
CA ALA A 133 -11.32 -21.80 -6.46
C ALA A 133 -12.45 -21.03 -7.15
N GLN A 134 -13.57 -21.69 -7.49
CA GLN A 134 -14.73 -21.03 -8.11
C GLN A 134 -15.43 -20.09 -7.12
N ILE A 135 -15.46 -20.43 -5.84
CA ILE A 135 -15.95 -19.54 -4.78
C ILE A 135 -15.05 -18.30 -4.69
N ARG A 136 -13.72 -18.45 -4.66
CA ARG A 136 -12.79 -17.32 -4.65
C ARG A 136 -12.94 -16.43 -5.88
N LYS A 137 -13.11 -17.04 -7.05
CA LYS A 137 -13.39 -16.35 -8.31
C LYS A 137 -14.69 -15.56 -8.26
N ALA A 138 -15.77 -16.17 -7.76
CA ALA A 138 -17.07 -15.51 -7.59
C ALA A 138 -16.97 -14.29 -6.67
N ILE A 139 -16.24 -14.40 -5.54
CA ILE A 139 -15.99 -13.30 -4.60
C ILE A 139 -15.24 -12.17 -5.30
N SER A 140 -14.19 -12.48 -6.06
CA SER A 140 -13.40 -11.46 -6.78
C SER A 140 -14.21 -10.72 -7.85
N LEU A 141 -15.03 -11.45 -8.60
CA LEU A 141 -15.91 -10.90 -9.64
C LEU A 141 -17.05 -10.04 -9.07
N ALA A 142 -17.52 -10.35 -7.87
CA ALA A 142 -18.54 -9.55 -7.17
C ALA A 142 -17.98 -8.22 -6.64
N CYS A 143 -16.65 -8.08 -6.51
CA CYS A 143 -16.03 -6.89 -5.96
C CYS A 143 -16.05 -5.72 -6.95
N ASP A 144 -16.82 -4.68 -6.67
CA ASP A 144 -16.71 -3.38 -7.32
C ASP A 144 -15.62 -2.55 -6.62
N ARG A 145 -14.42 -2.61 -7.16
CA ARG A 145 -13.23 -1.95 -6.61
C ARG A 145 -13.31 -0.43 -6.66
N THR A 146 -14.07 0.10 -7.62
CA THR A 146 -14.35 1.55 -7.74
C THR A 146 -15.20 2.02 -6.57
N VAL A 147 -16.23 1.25 -6.19
CA VAL A 147 -17.08 1.57 -5.03
C VAL A 147 -16.27 1.52 -3.73
N PHE A 148 -15.35 0.56 -3.56
CA PHE A 148 -14.45 0.56 -2.39
C PHE A 148 -13.59 1.83 -2.33
N ALA A 149 -12.98 2.23 -3.46
CA ALA A 149 -12.16 3.44 -3.50
C ALA A 149 -12.98 4.71 -3.20
N GLN A 150 -14.19 4.83 -3.73
CA GLN A 150 -15.04 6.00 -3.58
C GLN A 150 -15.74 6.07 -2.21
N SER A 151 -16.32 4.96 -1.74
CA SER A 151 -17.18 4.97 -0.56
C SER A 151 -16.44 4.66 0.74
N ALA A 152 -15.52 3.65 0.75
CA ALA A 152 -14.77 3.34 1.96
C ALA A 152 -13.59 4.29 2.18
N TYR A 153 -13.01 4.83 1.10
CA TYR A 153 -11.83 5.72 1.15
C TYR A 153 -12.11 7.13 0.65
N ASN A 154 -13.37 7.50 0.37
CA ASN A 154 -13.76 8.86 -0.05
C ASN A 154 -12.97 9.38 -1.28
N GLY A 155 -12.64 8.50 -2.22
CA GLY A 155 -11.81 8.82 -3.38
C GLY A 155 -10.29 8.88 -3.10
N TYR A 156 -9.86 8.64 -1.85
CA TYR A 156 -8.45 8.62 -1.46
C TYR A 156 -7.82 7.23 -1.61
N ALA A 157 -8.25 6.50 -2.62
CA ALA A 157 -7.68 5.24 -3.05
C ALA A 157 -7.83 5.06 -4.56
N THR A 158 -7.11 4.10 -5.12
CA THR A 158 -7.21 3.69 -6.52
C THR A 158 -7.60 2.22 -6.55
N ALA A 159 -8.56 1.84 -7.39
CA ALA A 159 -8.96 0.44 -7.59
C ALA A 159 -7.75 -0.42 -7.99
N ALA A 160 -7.56 -1.55 -7.31
CA ALA A 160 -6.49 -2.49 -7.61
C ALA A 160 -6.95 -3.48 -8.69
N THR A 161 -6.45 -3.31 -9.91
CA THR A 161 -6.76 -4.20 -11.05
C THR A 161 -5.75 -5.32 -11.22
N SER A 162 -4.76 -5.40 -10.34
CA SER A 162 -3.75 -6.45 -10.24
C SER A 162 -3.20 -6.51 -8.80
N PRO A 163 -2.35 -7.50 -8.46
CA PRO A 163 -1.62 -7.50 -7.18
C PRO A 163 -0.69 -6.30 -6.99
N PHE A 164 -0.32 -5.61 -8.06
CA PHE A 164 0.62 -4.50 -8.07
C PHE A 164 -0.09 -3.14 -8.07
N ASN A 165 0.57 -2.12 -7.49
CA ASN A 165 0.06 -0.76 -7.56
C ASN A 165 -0.07 -0.31 -9.03
N PRO A 166 -1.26 0.15 -9.49
CA PRO A 166 -1.46 0.58 -10.88
C PRO A 166 -0.48 1.66 -11.37
N GLN A 167 0.16 2.39 -10.46
CA GLN A 167 1.15 3.42 -10.79
C GLN A 167 2.58 2.87 -10.88
N ALA A 168 2.83 1.63 -10.46
CA ALA A 168 4.14 1.00 -10.55
C ALA A 168 4.42 0.53 -11.99
N SER A 169 5.68 0.60 -12.42
CA SER A 169 6.10 0.20 -13.77
C SER A 169 5.75 -1.25 -14.10
N ILE A 170 5.88 -2.15 -13.13
CA ILE A 170 5.52 -3.56 -13.28
C ILE A 170 4.02 -3.77 -13.60
N ALA A 171 3.15 -2.84 -13.18
CA ALA A 171 1.71 -2.95 -13.37
C ALA A 171 1.22 -2.42 -14.71
N GLN A 172 2.04 -1.71 -15.49
CA GLN A 172 1.59 -0.96 -16.68
C GLN A 172 0.85 -1.83 -17.72
N ASN A 173 1.24 -3.11 -17.83
CA ASN A 173 0.64 -4.04 -18.79
C ASN A 173 -0.09 -5.21 -18.09
N VAL A 174 -0.34 -5.09 -16.78
CA VAL A 174 -0.95 -6.14 -15.97
C VAL A 174 -2.31 -5.68 -15.46
N LYS A 175 -3.37 -6.11 -16.13
CA LYS A 175 -4.75 -5.90 -15.69
C LYS A 175 -5.46 -7.25 -15.67
N ILE A 176 -5.67 -7.80 -14.46
CA ILE A 176 -6.30 -9.10 -14.27
C ILE A 176 -7.75 -8.96 -13.82
N PHE A 177 -8.00 -7.95 -12.97
CA PHE A 177 -9.31 -7.74 -12.37
C PHE A 177 -10.01 -6.54 -13.00
N SER A 178 -11.35 -6.65 -13.13
CA SER A 178 -12.18 -5.48 -13.42
C SER A 178 -12.15 -4.52 -12.22
N SER A 179 -12.27 -3.23 -12.50
CA SER A 179 -12.55 -2.22 -11.49
C SER A 179 -14.01 -2.24 -11.03
N GLU A 180 -14.90 -2.74 -11.85
CA GLU A 180 -16.34 -2.84 -11.61
C GLU A 180 -16.73 -4.30 -11.38
N ALA A 181 -17.84 -4.51 -10.64
CA ALA A 181 -18.35 -5.84 -10.38
C ALA A 181 -18.98 -6.47 -11.66
N ASP A 182 -18.75 -7.77 -11.82
CA ASP A 182 -19.46 -8.61 -12.80
C ASP A 182 -20.31 -9.66 -12.07
N SER A 183 -21.50 -9.26 -11.64
CA SER A 183 -22.41 -10.12 -10.90
C SER A 183 -22.94 -11.30 -11.72
N ILE A 184 -22.97 -11.18 -13.06
CA ILE A 184 -23.43 -12.26 -13.93
C ILE A 184 -22.40 -13.39 -13.94
N THR A 185 -21.15 -13.07 -14.26
CA THR A 185 -20.06 -14.04 -14.26
C THR A 185 -19.77 -14.57 -12.85
N ALA A 186 -19.95 -13.73 -11.80
CA ALA A 186 -19.84 -14.17 -10.41
C ALA A 186 -20.85 -15.28 -10.06
N LYS A 187 -22.12 -15.14 -10.46
CA LYS A 187 -23.15 -16.17 -10.28
C LYS A 187 -22.86 -17.44 -11.10
N GLN A 188 -22.30 -17.31 -12.29
CA GLN A 188 -21.85 -18.46 -13.07
C GLN A 188 -20.73 -19.24 -12.35
N ALA A 189 -19.76 -18.55 -11.78
CA ALA A 189 -18.70 -19.17 -10.99
C ALA A 189 -19.27 -19.87 -9.73
N LEU A 190 -20.26 -19.28 -9.05
CA LEU A 190 -20.96 -19.94 -7.94
C LEU A 190 -21.62 -21.24 -8.39
N ASN A 191 -22.32 -21.24 -9.50
CA ASN A 191 -22.95 -22.47 -10.03
C ASN A 191 -21.89 -23.52 -10.38
N GLN A 192 -20.73 -23.10 -10.92
CA GLN A 192 -19.63 -24.03 -11.23
C GLN A 192 -18.94 -24.59 -9.98
N SER A 193 -19.07 -23.94 -8.82
CA SER A 193 -18.53 -24.45 -7.56
C SER A 193 -19.20 -25.74 -7.09
N MET A 194 -20.42 -26.01 -7.56
CA MET A 194 -21.29 -27.12 -7.15
C MET A 194 -21.59 -27.14 -5.63
N ILE A 195 -21.42 -26.03 -4.94
CA ILE A 195 -21.78 -25.90 -3.53
C ILE A 195 -23.27 -25.53 -3.43
N ASP A 196 -24.00 -26.22 -2.52
CA ASP A 196 -25.40 -25.91 -2.29
C ASP A 196 -25.58 -24.46 -1.80
N SER A 197 -26.62 -23.81 -2.31
CA SER A 197 -26.94 -22.43 -1.95
C SER A 197 -27.11 -22.21 -0.43
N LYS A 198 -27.54 -23.23 0.30
CA LYS A 198 -27.70 -23.20 1.77
C LYS A 198 -26.36 -23.19 2.52
N GLU A 199 -25.29 -23.62 1.85
CA GLU A 199 -23.92 -23.68 2.39
C GLU A 199 -23.12 -22.44 2.04
N LEU A 200 -23.64 -21.53 1.19
CA LEU A 200 -22.97 -20.28 0.82
C LEU A 200 -22.97 -19.28 2.00
N LYS A 201 -22.37 -19.68 3.12
CA LYS A 201 -22.26 -18.89 4.35
C LYS A 201 -20.81 -18.59 4.61
N ILE A 202 -20.50 -17.31 4.77
CA ILE A 202 -19.14 -16.84 5.06
C ILE A 202 -19.14 -15.75 6.13
N ASN A 203 -18.04 -15.68 6.89
CA ASN A 203 -17.79 -14.57 7.78
C ASN A 203 -16.63 -13.71 7.26
N ILE A 204 -16.72 -12.40 7.48
CA ILE A 204 -15.67 -11.43 7.19
C ILE A 204 -15.12 -10.92 8.50
N LEU A 205 -13.88 -11.29 8.82
CA LEU A 205 -13.17 -10.80 9.99
C LEU A 205 -12.58 -9.42 9.67
N VAL A 206 -12.83 -8.44 10.53
CA VAL A 206 -12.31 -7.09 10.37
C VAL A 206 -11.87 -6.50 11.71
N ASN A 207 -10.78 -5.74 11.73
CA ASN A 207 -10.39 -4.98 12.91
C ASN A 207 -11.20 -3.68 13.02
N LYS A 208 -11.36 -3.17 14.24
CA LYS A 208 -12.09 -1.91 14.52
C LYS A 208 -11.36 -0.69 13.95
N ASN A 209 -11.44 -0.57 12.63
CA ASN A 209 -10.98 0.58 11.85
C ASN A 209 -12.10 0.98 10.88
N ASN A 210 -12.51 2.24 10.92
CA ASN A 210 -13.69 2.73 10.19
C ASN A 210 -13.65 2.41 8.69
N ASN A 211 -12.51 2.61 8.02
CA ASN A 211 -12.41 2.35 6.59
C ASN A 211 -12.47 0.85 6.28
N ARG A 212 -11.89 0.00 7.14
CA ARG A 212 -11.96 -1.46 6.95
C ARG A 212 -13.34 -2.01 7.26
N ILE A 213 -14.04 -1.47 8.27
CA ILE A 213 -15.44 -1.80 8.55
C ILE A 213 -16.32 -1.39 7.37
N ALA A 214 -16.10 -0.19 6.79
CA ALA A 214 -16.80 0.22 5.58
C ALA A 214 -16.52 -0.73 4.40
N CYS A 215 -15.28 -1.19 4.21
CA CYS A 215 -14.95 -2.21 3.23
C CYS A 215 -15.71 -3.52 3.49
N ALA A 216 -15.72 -4.03 4.73
CA ALA A 216 -16.43 -5.26 5.07
C ALA A 216 -17.94 -5.14 4.81
N THR A 217 -18.54 -3.98 5.12
CA THR A 217 -19.97 -3.72 4.86
C THR A 217 -20.27 -3.68 3.36
N LEU A 218 -19.44 -3.01 2.55
CA LEU A 218 -19.60 -2.99 1.09
C LEU A 218 -19.44 -4.40 0.50
N LEU A 219 -18.41 -5.15 0.95
CA LEU A 219 -18.19 -6.52 0.52
C LEU A 219 -19.37 -7.41 0.85
N LYS A 220 -19.89 -7.33 2.10
CA LYS A 220 -21.09 -8.04 2.50
C LYS A 220 -22.25 -7.81 1.51
N ASN A 221 -22.58 -6.54 1.25
CA ASN A 221 -23.68 -6.20 0.35
C ASN A 221 -23.48 -6.76 -1.07
N GLN A 222 -22.26 -6.70 -1.60
CA GLN A 222 -21.94 -7.21 -2.93
C GLN A 222 -22.03 -8.75 -3.00
N LEU A 223 -21.58 -9.44 -1.95
CA LEU A 223 -21.66 -10.90 -1.88
C LEU A 223 -23.10 -11.39 -1.65
N GLU A 224 -23.88 -10.71 -0.83
CA GLU A 224 -25.30 -11.04 -0.64
C GLU A 224 -26.11 -10.86 -1.92
N ALA A 225 -25.76 -9.88 -2.76
CA ALA A 225 -26.38 -9.66 -4.08
C ALA A 225 -26.18 -10.82 -5.07
N ILE A 226 -25.17 -11.65 -4.87
CA ILE A 226 -24.90 -12.83 -5.70
C ILE A 226 -25.33 -14.16 -5.05
N GLY A 227 -25.79 -14.15 -3.78
CA GLY A 227 -26.41 -15.31 -3.13
C GLY A 227 -25.71 -15.83 -1.88
N PHE A 228 -24.66 -15.18 -1.39
CA PHE A 228 -24.07 -15.54 -0.09
C PHE A 228 -24.93 -15.06 1.08
N THR A 229 -24.79 -15.74 2.22
CA THR A 229 -25.18 -15.22 3.53
C THR A 229 -23.91 -14.79 4.25
N VAL A 230 -23.80 -13.50 4.62
CA VAL A 230 -22.55 -12.91 5.12
C VAL A 230 -22.71 -12.35 6.51
N THR A 231 -21.81 -12.73 7.42
CA THR A 231 -21.64 -12.11 8.74
C THR A 231 -20.35 -11.29 8.80
N ILE A 232 -20.33 -10.24 9.62
CA ILE A 232 -19.13 -9.44 9.87
C ILE A 232 -18.74 -9.59 11.34
N ASP A 233 -17.49 -9.98 11.56
CA ASP A 233 -16.90 -10.12 12.90
C ASP A 233 -15.94 -8.94 13.14
N GLU A 234 -16.40 -7.94 13.91
CA GLU A 234 -15.61 -6.76 14.24
C GLU A 234 -14.82 -6.97 15.53
N GLU A 235 -13.49 -7.00 15.42
CA GLU A 235 -12.60 -7.31 16.53
C GLU A 235 -11.62 -6.18 16.87
N GLY A 236 -11.22 -6.12 18.12
CA GLY A 236 -10.08 -5.30 18.53
C GLY A 236 -8.77 -5.85 17.96
N THR A 237 -7.74 -5.00 17.87
CA THR A 237 -6.47 -5.36 17.20
C THR A 237 -5.86 -6.67 17.74
N LYS A 238 -5.92 -6.91 19.06
CA LYS A 238 -5.34 -8.12 19.68
C LYS A 238 -6.06 -9.38 19.23
N GLU A 239 -7.39 -9.37 19.29
CA GLU A 239 -8.23 -10.52 18.91
C GLU A 239 -8.24 -10.75 17.41
N TYR A 240 -8.34 -9.69 16.61
CA TYR A 240 -8.17 -9.76 15.17
C TYR A 240 -6.86 -10.45 14.77
N THR A 241 -5.73 -10.04 15.38
CA THR A 241 -4.43 -10.63 15.09
C THR A 241 -4.35 -12.11 15.53
N ARG A 242 -4.95 -12.46 16.67
CA ARG A 242 -5.02 -13.85 17.15
C ARG A 242 -5.80 -14.73 16.16
N ARG A 243 -7.00 -14.28 15.77
CA ARG A 243 -7.88 -15.03 14.85
C ARG A 243 -7.25 -15.20 13.47
N ILE A 244 -6.60 -14.17 12.93
CA ILE A 244 -5.87 -14.27 11.65
C ILE A 244 -4.76 -15.33 11.74
N LYS A 245 -3.93 -15.29 12.78
CA LYS A 245 -2.83 -16.26 12.96
C LYS A 245 -3.31 -17.71 13.09
N ASN A 246 -4.49 -17.89 13.67
CA ASN A 246 -5.10 -19.22 13.85
C ASN A 246 -6.00 -19.60 12.67
N THR A 247 -6.09 -18.78 11.63
CA THR A 247 -6.96 -19.00 10.45
C THR A 247 -8.44 -19.18 10.82
N GLU A 248 -8.91 -18.43 11.85
CA GLU A 248 -10.31 -18.46 12.34
C GLU A 248 -11.19 -17.46 11.57
N PHE A 249 -11.26 -17.62 10.25
CA PHE A 249 -12.04 -16.77 9.32
C PHE A 249 -12.34 -17.52 8.00
N ASN A 250 -13.34 -17.09 7.25
CA ASN A 250 -13.46 -17.39 5.82
C ASN A 250 -12.75 -16.30 5.00
N LEU A 251 -13.08 -15.04 5.29
CA LEU A 251 -12.44 -13.86 4.71
C LEU A 251 -11.98 -12.89 5.80
N TYR A 252 -10.98 -12.09 5.52
CA TYR A 252 -10.63 -10.94 6.35
C TYR A 252 -10.26 -9.72 5.50
N ILE A 253 -10.45 -8.52 6.03
CA ILE A 253 -9.96 -7.29 5.40
C ILE A 253 -8.58 -6.98 5.96
N GLY A 254 -7.55 -7.13 5.10
CA GLY A 254 -6.16 -6.88 5.42
C GLY A 254 -5.62 -5.61 4.78
N GLU A 255 -4.48 -5.14 5.27
CA GLU A 255 -3.68 -4.09 4.66
C GLU A 255 -2.20 -4.44 4.78
N VAL A 256 -1.46 -4.24 3.71
CA VAL A 256 -0.01 -4.40 3.67
C VAL A 256 0.61 -3.25 2.89
N LYS A 257 1.75 -2.74 3.35
CA LYS A 257 2.55 -1.79 2.58
C LYS A 257 3.62 -2.56 1.81
N LEU A 258 3.51 -2.54 0.49
CA LEU A 258 4.53 -3.12 -0.38
C LEU A 258 5.72 -2.17 -0.53
N SER A 259 6.89 -2.75 -0.76
CA SER A 259 8.11 -2.01 -1.12
C SER A 259 8.01 -1.41 -2.53
N ASP A 260 8.91 -0.50 -2.88
CA ASP A 260 8.85 0.21 -4.18
C ASP A 260 9.08 -0.68 -5.39
N ASP A 261 9.67 -1.84 -5.20
CA ASP A 261 9.80 -2.91 -6.21
C ASP A 261 8.53 -3.75 -6.37
N MET A 262 7.46 -3.44 -5.63
CA MET A 262 6.19 -4.20 -5.60
C MET A 262 6.38 -5.67 -5.23
N CYS A 263 7.35 -5.98 -4.38
CA CYS A 263 7.61 -7.35 -3.96
C CYS A 263 6.42 -7.96 -3.19
N LEU A 264 5.96 -9.14 -3.64
CA LEU A 264 4.82 -9.86 -3.07
C LEU A 264 5.23 -10.91 -2.02
N TYR A 265 6.49 -11.00 -1.62
CA TYR A 265 6.94 -11.90 -0.56
C TYR A 265 6.14 -11.81 0.75
N PRO A 266 5.56 -10.65 1.17
CA PRO A 266 4.66 -10.65 2.33
C PRO A 266 3.52 -11.67 2.25
N PHE A 267 3.10 -12.08 1.06
CA PHE A 267 2.04 -13.07 0.85
C PHE A 267 2.57 -14.49 0.64
N PHE A 268 3.83 -14.66 0.24
CA PHE A 268 4.36 -15.95 -0.22
C PHE A 268 5.54 -16.46 0.62
N ASP A 269 6.26 -15.63 1.36
CA ASP A 269 7.45 -16.02 2.12
C ASP A 269 7.19 -15.99 3.65
N ASP A 270 7.29 -17.12 4.32
CA ASP A 270 7.14 -17.25 5.77
C ASP A 270 8.16 -16.44 6.57
N LYS A 271 9.32 -16.16 5.98
CA LYS A 271 10.45 -15.52 6.67
C LYS A 271 10.39 -14.00 6.64
N SER A 272 9.50 -13.42 5.86
CA SER A 272 9.44 -11.96 5.62
C SER A 272 8.57 -11.20 6.61
N GLY A 273 8.07 -11.83 7.68
CA GLY A 273 7.14 -11.20 8.64
C GLY A 273 5.78 -10.87 7.97
N GLY A 274 5.38 -11.69 7.02
CA GLY A 274 4.32 -11.41 6.07
C GLY A 274 2.90 -11.58 6.59
N VAL A 275 1.99 -11.51 5.65
CA VAL A 275 0.53 -11.57 5.83
C VAL A 275 -0.07 -12.83 5.16
N ARG A 276 0.72 -13.89 5.10
CA ARG A 276 0.40 -15.19 4.49
C ARG A 276 -0.60 -16.02 5.30
N TYR A 277 -1.65 -15.40 5.81
CA TYR A 277 -2.61 -16.11 6.64
C TYR A 277 -3.71 -16.75 5.80
N GLY A 278 -3.91 -18.06 5.97
CA GLY A 278 -4.94 -18.82 5.27
C GLY A 278 -4.62 -19.16 3.80
N ILE A 279 -3.41 -18.87 3.32
CA ILE A 279 -2.99 -19.22 1.95
C ILE A 279 -2.46 -20.66 1.94
N ASP A 280 -3.02 -21.49 1.08
CA ASP A 280 -2.60 -22.88 0.86
C ASP A 280 -1.46 -22.95 -0.17
N ASN A 281 -0.23 -22.84 0.32
CA ASN A 281 0.92 -22.84 -0.59
C ASN A 281 1.34 -24.23 -1.08
N GLU A 282 0.82 -25.29 -0.50
CA GLU A 282 1.11 -26.64 -0.97
C GLU A 282 0.33 -26.96 -2.27
N ASN A 283 -0.84 -26.33 -2.42
CA ASN A 283 -1.73 -26.56 -3.56
C ASN A 283 -1.82 -25.37 -4.52
N LEU A 284 -1.10 -24.26 -4.28
CA LEU A 284 -1.07 -23.10 -5.15
C LEU A 284 0.28 -23.00 -5.87
N THR A 285 0.24 -22.88 -7.20
CA THR A 285 1.44 -22.80 -8.05
C THR A 285 1.92 -21.36 -8.26
N CYS A 286 1.10 -20.36 -7.94
CA CYS A 286 1.45 -18.96 -8.17
C CYS A 286 2.65 -18.50 -7.31
N ASP A 287 2.88 -19.09 -6.14
CA ASP A 287 4.06 -18.82 -5.32
C ASP A 287 5.37 -19.27 -6.02
N ASP A 288 5.39 -20.49 -6.53
CA ASP A 288 6.52 -21.05 -7.29
C ASP A 288 6.77 -20.23 -8.56
N LEU A 289 5.71 -19.86 -9.28
CA LEU A 289 5.81 -19.04 -10.49
C LEU A 289 6.26 -17.60 -10.18
N TYR A 290 5.87 -17.05 -9.03
CA TYR A 290 6.39 -15.75 -8.61
C TYR A 290 7.89 -15.82 -8.29
N SER A 291 8.32 -16.86 -7.62
CA SER A 291 9.72 -17.11 -7.31
C SER A 291 10.54 -17.35 -8.61
N ALA A 292 10.02 -18.11 -9.56
CA ALA A 292 10.63 -18.32 -10.87
C ALA A 292 10.72 -17.02 -11.70
N TYR A 293 9.69 -16.16 -11.66
CA TYR A 293 9.74 -14.83 -12.27
C TYR A 293 10.86 -13.98 -11.68
N LEU A 294 10.97 -13.93 -10.36
CA LEU A 294 12.02 -13.17 -9.69
C LEU A 294 13.42 -13.72 -10.01
N ALA A 295 13.55 -15.04 -10.22
CA ALA A 295 14.79 -15.68 -10.66
C ALA A 295 15.13 -15.44 -12.15
N GLY A 296 14.18 -14.90 -12.93
CA GLY A 296 14.33 -14.74 -14.38
C GLY A 296 14.12 -16.02 -15.17
N GLU A 297 13.50 -17.04 -14.58
CA GLU A 297 13.25 -18.36 -15.17
C GLU A 297 11.92 -18.41 -15.95
N CYS A 298 11.01 -17.48 -15.70
CA CYS A 298 9.78 -17.32 -16.47
C CYS A 298 9.38 -15.84 -16.58
N ASP A 299 8.46 -15.53 -17.50
CA ASP A 299 7.89 -14.20 -17.62
C ASP A 299 6.79 -13.96 -16.55
N LEU A 300 6.53 -12.68 -16.28
CA LEU A 300 5.51 -12.25 -15.31
C LEU A 300 4.12 -12.78 -15.67
N GLY A 301 3.81 -12.96 -16.96
CA GLY A 301 2.49 -13.39 -17.43
C GLY A 301 2.10 -14.76 -16.90
N LYS A 302 3.04 -15.70 -16.72
CA LYS A 302 2.76 -17.02 -16.14
C LYS A 302 2.28 -16.91 -14.69
N PHE A 303 2.99 -16.13 -13.87
CA PHE A 303 2.56 -15.85 -12.52
C PHE A 303 1.17 -15.22 -12.48
N ILE A 304 0.93 -14.23 -13.32
CA ILE A 304 -0.33 -13.49 -13.38
C ILE A 304 -1.52 -14.40 -13.73
N LEU A 305 -1.35 -15.31 -14.67
CA LEU A 305 -2.39 -16.29 -15.03
C LEU A 305 -2.72 -17.19 -13.85
N ALA A 306 -1.71 -17.78 -13.21
CA ALA A 306 -1.90 -18.63 -12.03
C ALA A 306 -2.54 -17.84 -10.88
N PHE A 307 -2.09 -16.62 -10.61
CA PHE A 307 -2.69 -15.77 -9.59
C PHE A 307 -4.19 -15.51 -9.83
N ASN A 308 -4.57 -15.28 -11.10
CA ASN A 308 -5.97 -15.08 -11.47
C ASN A 308 -6.83 -16.34 -11.32
N GLU A 309 -6.26 -17.51 -11.54
CA GLU A 309 -6.96 -18.79 -11.38
C GLU A 309 -7.07 -19.21 -9.91
N GLU A 310 -6.00 -19.06 -9.16
CA GLU A 310 -5.88 -19.55 -7.79
C GLU A 310 -6.40 -18.55 -6.75
N MET A 311 -6.24 -17.25 -7.00
CA MET A 311 -6.67 -16.15 -6.12
C MET A 311 -6.30 -16.36 -4.65
N PRO A 312 -5.00 -16.36 -4.30
CA PRO A 312 -4.55 -16.54 -2.92
C PRO A 312 -5.04 -15.41 -1.99
N TYR A 313 -5.27 -14.26 -2.54
CA TYR A 313 -5.94 -13.11 -1.94
C TYR A 313 -6.55 -12.22 -3.04
N ILE A 314 -7.49 -11.35 -2.68
CA ILE A 314 -8.15 -10.47 -3.65
C ILE A 314 -7.76 -9.01 -3.38
N PRO A 315 -6.97 -8.37 -4.25
CA PRO A 315 -6.68 -6.95 -4.17
C PRO A 315 -7.95 -6.11 -4.31
N LEU A 316 -8.12 -5.11 -3.44
CA LEU A 316 -9.26 -4.18 -3.49
C LEU A 316 -8.82 -2.79 -3.97
N VAL A 317 -7.98 -2.12 -3.19
CA VAL A 317 -7.54 -0.76 -3.50
C VAL A 317 -6.12 -0.50 -3.01
N TYR A 318 -5.44 0.42 -3.69
CA TYR A 318 -4.22 1.07 -3.21
C TYR A 318 -4.55 2.44 -2.63
N LYS A 319 -4.14 2.70 -1.39
CA LYS A 319 -4.41 3.95 -0.69
C LYS A 319 -3.62 5.12 -1.28
N LYS A 320 -4.13 6.32 -1.06
CA LYS A 320 -3.43 7.58 -1.34
C LYS A 320 -3.13 8.32 -0.05
N GLY A 321 -2.01 9.01 -0.03
CA GLY A 321 -1.71 10.05 0.93
C GLY A 321 -2.03 11.43 0.33
N MET A 322 -1.77 12.47 1.11
CA MET A 322 -2.00 13.85 0.70
C MET A 322 -0.88 14.75 1.20
N ILE A 323 -0.40 15.60 0.32
CA ILE A 323 0.41 16.76 0.68
C ILE A 323 -0.52 17.94 0.86
N CYS A 324 -0.36 18.63 1.98
CA CYS A 324 -1.07 19.87 2.30
C CYS A 324 -0.07 21.00 2.47
N TYR A 325 -0.33 22.15 1.88
CA TYR A 325 0.54 23.32 2.03
C TYR A 325 -0.24 24.63 1.97
N THR A 326 0.33 25.68 2.55
CA THR A 326 -0.29 27.01 2.59
C THR A 326 -0.40 27.59 1.19
N LYS A 327 -1.40 28.45 0.96
CA LYS A 327 -1.59 29.13 -0.32
C LYS A 327 -0.44 30.09 -0.69
N ALA A 328 0.33 30.52 0.30
CA ALA A 328 1.51 31.34 0.11
C ALA A 328 2.73 30.57 -0.44
N MET A 329 2.64 29.23 -0.52
CA MET A 329 3.71 28.41 -1.13
C MET A 329 3.38 28.10 -2.57
N SER A 330 4.38 28.28 -3.43
CA SER A 330 4.35 27.90 -4.84
C SER A 330 5.57 27.05 -5.20
N GLY A 331 5.56 26.44 -6.40
CA GLY A 331 6.57 25.55 -6.91
C GLY A 331 6.03 24.16 -7.23
N ASP A 332 6.90 23.24 -7.64
CA ASP A 332 6.51 21.88 -8.00
C ASP A 332 6.57 20.94 -6.81
N MET A 333 5.50 20.91 -6.00
CA MET A 333 5.33 20.01 -4.86
C MET A 333 4.99 18.60 -5.35
N GLN A 334 6.01 17.79 -5.67
CA GLN A 334 5.84 16.42 -6.16
C GLN A 334 6.22 15.35 -5.13
N GLY A 335 6.07 15.62 -3.86
CA GLY A 335 6.39 14.65 -2.82
C GLY A 335 5.65 13.31 -3.01
N TYR A 336 6.32 12.23 -2.67
CA TYR A 336 5.75 10.90 -2.53
C TYR A 336 6.11 10.34 -1.15
N TRP A 337 5.53 9.21 -0.77
CA TRP A 337 5.69 8.69 0.59
C TRP A 337 7.16 8.45 1.01
N GLY A 338 8.06 8.15 0.07
CA GLY A 338 9.50 7.95 0.33
C GLY A 338 10.33 9.23 0.33
N ASN A 339 9.80 10.33 -0.24
CA ASN A 339 10.45 11.63 -0.25
C ASN A 339 9.41 12.76 -0.29
N PHE A 340 9.08 13.30 0.86
CA PHE A 340 8.12 14.40 0.99
C PHE A 340 8.65 15.74 0.47
N PHE A 341 9.96 15.87 0.32
CA PHE A 341 10.65 17.09 -0.09
C PHE A 341 11.14 17.07 -1.55
N SER A 342 10.56 16.16 -2.36
CA SER A 342 10.89 16.12 -3.79
C SER A 342 10.68 17.49 -4.44
N ASN A 343 11.65 17.93 -5.25
CA ASN A 343 11.67 19.24 -5.93
C ASN A 343 11.62 20.46 -4.98
N ILE A 344 12.09 20.34 -3.74
CA ILE A 344 12.12 21.44 -2.75
C ILE A 344 12.92 22.67 -3.24
N ASP A 345 13.84 22.51 -4.17
CA ASP A 345 14.59 23.57 -4.82
C ASP A 345 13.70 24.52 -5.65
N THR A 346 12.52 24.07 -6.05
CA THR A 346 11.53 24.89 -6.77
C THR A 346 10.56 25.61 -5.83
N TRP A 347 10.51 25.23 -4.54
CA TRP A 347 9.53 25.75 -3.60
C TRP A 347 9.90 27.15 -3.11
N ARG A 348 8.90 28.03 -3.04
CA ARG A 348 9.07 29.39 -2.56
C ARG A 348 7.81 29.91 -1.88
N PHE A 349 7.96 30.95 -1.07
CA PHE A 349 6.84 31.73 -0.55
C PHE A 349 6.63 32.97 -1.44
N GLU A 350 5.37 33.24 -1.78
CA GLU A 350 4.92 34.44 -2.50
C GLU A 350 4.42 35.49 -1.52
#